data_db50e4158fa58444bbe5892bbe3e7bec
#
_entry.id   db50e4158fa58444bbe5892bbe3e7bec
#
_cell.length_a   1.000
_cell.length_b   1.000
_cell.length_c   1.000
_cell.angle_alpha   90.00
_cell.angle_beta   90.00
_cell.angle_gamma   90.00
#
_symmetry.space_group_name_H-M   'P 1'
#
loop_
_entity.id
_entity.type
_entity.pdbx_description
1 polymer ?
#
loop_
_entity_poly.entity_id
_entity_poly.type
_entity_poly.pdbx_seq_one_letter_code
_entity_poly.pdbx_strand_id
1 'polypeptide(L)'
;MKTLLMTLGLLSLPLAGQAAEVFFKQLTLPSGQLITVNEGRGEPASTGSYDVRLYSGANPQFPLDQFIDGKVLPRDGSIKDLKLQDLNGDKQPELIVIMESVGSGSYLSANAFIINPQEGLDLFNHVEGLAPNDDVIQALKTPRD
;
A
#
# COMPACT_ATOMS: atom_id res chain seq x y z
N MET A 1 63.03 -1.56 -31.44
CA MET A 1 61.73 -2.26 -31.35
C MET A 1 61.10 -1.89 -30.02
N LYS A 2 60.07 -1.10 -30.04
CA LYS A 2 59.31 -0.71 -28.85
C LYS A 2 58.05 -1.55 -28.78
N THR A 3 58.01 -2.45 -27.81
CA THR A 3 56.84 -3.27 -27.53
C THR A 3 55.83 -2.46 -26.75
N LEU A 4 54.68 -2.16 -27.38
CA LEU A 4 53.55 -1.48 -26.77
C LEU A 4 52.74 -2.52 -26.01
N LEU A 5 52.81 -2.50 -24.68
CA LEU A 5 51.93 -3.32 -23.81
C LEU A 5 50.59 -2.62 -23.71
N MET A 6 49.59 -3.19 -24.36
CA MET A 6 48.21 -2.74 -24.24
C MET A 6 47.56 -3.40 -23.03
N THR A 7 47.48 -2.68 -21.93
CA THR A 7 46.73 -3.12 -20.73
C THR A 7 45.25 -2.97 -21.00
N LEU A 8 44.58 -4.09 -21.20
CA LEU A 8 43.10 -4.16 -21.31
C LEU A 8 42.53 -3.99 -19.90
N GLY A 9 42.10 -2.78 -19.54
CA GLY A 9 41.38 -2.53 -18.30
C GLY A 9 39.97 -3.13 -18.37
N LEU A 10 39.77 -4.18 -17.59
CA LEU A 10 38.41 -4.71 -17.37
C LEU A 10 37.63 -3.71 -16.54
N LEU A 11 36.74 -2.96 -17.18
CA LEU A 11 35.75 -2.12 -16.50
C LEU A 11 34.67 -3.05 -15.94
N SER A 12 34.80 -3.42 -14.67
CA SER A 12 33.69 -4.06 -13.94
C SER A 12 32.63 -3.01 -13.64
N LEU A 13 31.59 -2.97 -14.46
CA LEU A 13 30.38 -2.23 -14.12
C LEU A 13 29.75 -2.88 -12.90
N PRO A 14 29.46 -2.13 -11.82
CA PRO A 14 28.65 -2.66 -10.74
C PRO A 14 27.27 -2.97 -11.32
N LEU A 15 26.85 -4.24 -11.23
CA LEU A 15 25.43 -4.56 -11.37
C LEU A 15 24.74 -3.85 -10.19
N ALA A 16 24.17 -2.68 -10.45
CA ALA A 16 23.21 -2.07 -9.55
C ALA A 16 22.00 -3.01 -9.55
N GLY A 17 21.89 -3.84 -8.50
CA GLY A 17 20.70 -4.62 -8.25
C GLY A 17 19.54 -3.64 -8.20
N GLN A 18 18.59 -3.74 -9.13
CA GLN A 18 17.34 -2.98 -9.05
C GLN A 18 16.62 -3.46 -7.80
N ALA A 19 16.55 -2.59 -6.77
CA ALA A 19 15.65 -2.82 -5.65
C ALA A 19 14.24 -2.94 -6.23
N ALA A 20 13.52 -4.03 -5.85
CA ALA A 20 12.11 -4.18 -6.23
C ALA A 20 11.36 -2.91 -5.83
N GLU A 21 10.57 -2.36 -6.76
CA GLU A 21 9.73 -1.21 -6.44
C GLU A 21 8.76 -1.59 -5.32
N VAL A 22 8.82 -0.84 -4.24
CA VAL A 22 7.92 -0.99 -3.10
C VAL A 22 6.64 -0.24 -3.42
N PHE A 23 5.49 -0.86 -3.20
CA PHE A 23 4.21 -0.17 -3.40
C PHE A 23 4.14 1.09 -2.53
N PHE A 24 3.85 2.19 -3.17
CA PHE A 24 3.56 3.47 -2.53
C PHE A 24 2.43 4.17 -3.28
N LYS A 25 1.42 4.60 -2.57
CA LYS A 25 0.34 5.41 -3.14
C LYS A 25 -0.14 6.47 -2.16
N GLN A 26 -0.43 7.65 -2.69
CA GLN A 26 -1.03 8.75 -1.97
C GLN A 26 -2.42 9.02 -2.52
N LEU A 27 -3.39 9.21 -1.64
CA LEU A 27 -4.77 9.57 -1.95
C LEU A 27 -5.13 10.89 -1.28
N THR A 28 -5.90 11.72 -1.97
CA THR A 28 -6.52 12.91 -1.38
C THR A 28 -7.97 12.60 -1.05
N LEU A 29 -8.35 12.85 0.20
CA LEU A 29 -9.72 12.67 0.67
C LEU A 29 -10.59 13.87 0.28
N PRO A 30 -11.93 13.72 0.24
CA PRO A 30 -12.84 14.84 0.02
C PRO A 30 -12.66 15.99 1.01
N SER A 31 -12.17 15.70 2.22
CA SER A 31 -11.84 16.70 3.25
C SER A 31 -10.60 17.54 2.94
N GLY A 32 -9.80 17.14 1.96
CA GLY A 32 -8.47 17.70 1.69
C GLY A 32 -7.33 17.04 2.46
N GLN A 33 -7.63 16.13 3.38
CA GLN A 33 -6.63 15.31 4.04
C GLN A 33 -5.99 14.32 3.08
N LEU A 34 -4.81 13.84 3.43
CA LEU A 34 -4.05 12.91 2.61
C LEU A 34 -3.84 11.60 3.33
N ILE A 35 -3.94 10.52 2.57
CA ILE A 35 -3.56 9.18 3.02
C ILE A 35 -2.38 8.69 2.18
N THR A 36 -1.39 8.12 2.83
CA THR A 36 -0.34 7.33 2.18
C THR A 36 -0.45 5.87 2.58
N VAL A 37 -0.21 4.98 1.63
CA VAL A 37 -0.14 3.53 1.84
C VAL A 37 1.17 3.03 1.27
N ASN A 38 1.94 2.30 2.10
CA ASN A 38 3.24 1.75 1.74
C ASN A 38 3.34 0.28 2.12
N GLU A 39 3.93 -0.53 1.27
CA GLU A 39 4.48 -1.82 1.69
C GLU A 39 5.81 -1.64 2.43
N GLY A 40 6.11 -2.55 3.36
CA GLY A 40 7.36 -2.53 4.10
C GLY A 40 8.57 -2.69 3.20
N ARG A 41 9.52 -1.78 3.32
CA ARG A 41 10.74 -1.78 2.51
C ARG A 41 11.64 -2.96 2.90
N GLY A 42 12.11 -3.70 1.89
CA GLY A 42 13.00 -4.85 2.09
C GLY A 42 12.28 -6.15 2.46
N GLU A 43 10.97 -6.13 2.57
CA GLU A 43 10.16 -7.33 2.80
C GLU A 43 9.90 -8.08 1.48
N PRO A 44 9.71 -9.42 1.53
CA PRO A 44 9.34 -10.16 0.33
C PRO A 44 7.94 -9.80 -0.17
N ALA A 45 7.70 -10.00 -1.47
CA ALA A 45 6.40 -9.74 -2.07
C ALA A 45 5.28 -10.63 -1.54
N SER A 46 5.62 -11.84 -1.05
CA SER A 46 4.66 -12.84 -0.60
C SER A 46 4.09 -12.59 0.78
N THR A 47 4.81 -11.84 1.61
CA THR A 47 4.39 -11.60 3.00
C THR A 47 5.14 -10.40 3.56
N GLY A 48 4.63 -9.83 4.61
CA GLY A 48 5.27 -8.72 5.31
C GLY A 48 4.25 -7.82 5.96
N SER A 49 4.45 -6.52 5.84
CA SER A 49 3.60 -5.49 6.40
C SER A 49 3.25 -4.41 5.38
N TYR A 50 2.31 -3.59 5.72
CA TYR A 50 2.07 -2.30 5.07
C TYR A 50 1.64 -1.29 6.12
N ASP A 51 1.86 -0.02 5.84
CA ASP A 51 1.38 1.06 6.69
C ASP A 51 0.37 1.94 5.95
N VAL A 52 -0.56 2.48 6.74
CA VAL A 52 -1.51 3.50 6.33
C VAL A 52 -1.28 4.70 7.21
N ARG A 53 -1.10 5.88 6.62
CA ARG A 53 -0.87 7.13 7.36
C ARG A 53 -1.82 8.21 6.90
N LEU A 54 -2.39 8.90 7.86
CA LEU A 54 -3.28 10.05 7.66
C LEU A 54 -2.55 11.34 7.99
N TYR A 55 -2.63 12.31 7.08
CA TYR A 55 -2.05 13.64 7.21
C TYR A 55 -3.11 14.72 7.03
N SER A 56 -2.89 15.87 7.65
CA SER A 56 -3.86 16.97 7.58
C SER A 56 -4.00 17.57 6.18
N GLY A 57 -2.92 17.58 5.40
CA GLY A 57 -2.92 18.19 4.08
C GLY A 57 -3.13 19.72 4.08
N ALA A 58 -3.08 20.36 5.23
CA ALA A 58 -3.42 21.77 5.38
C ALA A 58 -2.41 22.71 4.71
N ASN A 59 -1.15 22.27 4.57
CA ASN A 59 -0.11 23.03 3.90
C ASN A 59 0.12 22.51 2.47
N PRO A 60 -0.33 23.23 1.42
CA PRO A 60 -0.17 22.75 0.04
C PRO A 60 1.27 22.58 -0.42
N GLN A 61 2.20 23.34 0.18
CA GLN A 61 3.64 23.25 -0.12
C GLN A 61 4.29 21.99 0.47
N PHE A 62 3.85 21.60 1.65
CA PHE A 62 4.34 20.43 2.37
C PHE A 62 3.16 19.60 2.90
N PRO A 63 2.44 18.90 2.02
CA PRO A 63 1.16 18.27 2.38
C PRO A 63 1.29 17.13 3.38
N LEU A 64 2.48 16.60 3.59
CA LEU A 64 2.78 15.52 4.53
C LEU A 64 3.53 16.01 5.79
N ASP A 65 3.50 17.29 6.11
CA ASP A 65 4.19 17.84 7.27
C ASP A 65 3.45 17.65 8.61
N GLN A 66 2.13 17.40 8.55
CA GLN A 66 1.29 17.25 9.74
C GLN A 66 0.65 15.86 9.79
N PHE A 67 1.35 14.94 10.43
CA PHE A 67 0.88 13.57 10.68
C PHE A 67 -0.23 13.58 11.75
N ILE A 68 -1.30 12.82 11.49
CA ILE A 68 -2.43 12.67 12.41
C ILE A 68 -2.43 11.29 13.05
N ASP A 69 -2.44 10.22 12.25
CA ASP A 69 -2.49 8.85 12.73
C ASP A 69 -1.91 7.88 11.70
N GLY A 70 -1.51 6.71 12.16
CA GLY A 70 -1.01 5.65 11.32
C GLY A 70 -1.26 4.27 11.90
N LYS A 71 -1.40 3.29 11.01
CA LYS A 71 -1.55 1.87 11.34
C LYS A 71 -0.56 1.06 10.52
N VAL A 72 0.00 0.05 11.16
CA VAL A 72 0.82 -0.98 10.48
C VAL A 72 0.09 -2.31 10.61
N LEU A 73 -0.14 -2.98 9.50
CA LEU A 73 -0.86 -4.24 9.44
C LEU A 73 -0.04 -5.31 8.71
N PRO A 74 -0.26 -6.59 9.04
CA PRO A 74 0.33 -7.67 8.28
C PRO A 74 -0.25 -7.73 6.86
N ARG A 75 0.55 -8.20 5.93
CA ARG A 75 0.23 -8.34 4.52
C ARG A 75 0.49 -9.78 4.08
N ASP A 76 -0.52 -10.39 3.48
CA ASP A 76 -0.40 -11.66 2.77
C ASP A 76 -0.48 -11.39 1.26
N GLY A 77 0.63 -11.59 0.56
CA GLY A 77 0.79 -11.16 -0.82
C GLY A 77 1.17 -9.70 -0.94
N SER A 78 0.85 -9.09 -2.07
CA SER A 78 1.15 -7.69 -2.38
C SER A 78 -0.12 -6.85 -2.45
N ILE A 79 0.01 -5.56 -2.19
CA ILE A 79 -1.09 -4.62 -2.40
C ILE A 79 -1.38 -4.53 -3.90
N LYS A 80 -2.62 -4.84 -4.26
CA LYS A 80 -3.11 -4.82 -5.64
C LYS A 80 -3.76 -3.49 -6.00
N ASP A 81 -4.58 -2.96 -5.10
CA ASP A 81 -5.35 -1.75 -5.34
C ASP A 81 -5.78 -1.07 -4.05
N LEU A 82 -6.06 0.24 -4.16
CA LEU A 82 -6.67 1.05 -3.12
C LEU A 82 -7.97 1.63 -3.65
N LYS A 83 -9.00 1.65 -2.81
CA LYS A 83 -10.29 2.29 -3.12
C LYS A 83 -10.75 3.15 -1.97
N LEU A 84 -11.48 4.19 -2.31
CA LEU A 84 -12.28 4.99 -1.38
C LEU A 84 -13.74 4.76 -1.71
N GLN A 85 -14.49 4.19 -0.78
CA GLN A 85 -15.92 3.92 -0.95
C GLN A 85 -16.64 3.87 0.38
N ASP A 86 -17.83 4.45 0.42
CA ASP A 86 -18.72 4.36 1.57
C ASP A 86 -19.25 2.92 1.71
N LEU A 87 -18.86 2.25 2.78
CA LEU A 87 -19.27 0.87 3.08
C LEU A 87 -20.40 0.79 4.10
N ASN A 88 -20.55 1.80 4.95
CA ASN A 88 -21.47 1.79 6.09
C ASN A 88 -22.68 2.73 5.90
N GLY A 89 -22.76 3.48 4.80
CA GLY A 89 -23.88 4.36 4.48
C GLY A 89 -23.84 5.73 5.16
N ASP A 90 -22.71 6.09 5.77
CA ASP A 90 -22.56 7.39 6.46
C ASP A 90 -22.17 8.55 5.52
N LYS A 91 -22.01 8.29 4.23
CA LYS A 91 -21.59 9.21 3.16
C LYS A 91 -20.15 9.70 3.28
N GLN A 92 -19.37 9.09 4.15
CA GLN A 92 -17.91 9.26 4.21
C GLN A 92 -17.26 8.02 3.63
N PRO A 93 -16.22 8.16 2.78
CA PRO A 93 -15.58 6.99 2.22
C PRO A 93 -14.66 6.30 3.24
N GLU A 94 -14.73 4.99 3.31
CA GLU A 94 -13.71 4.16 3.93
C GLU A 94 -12.56 3.94 2.95
N LEU A 95 -11.34 3.81 3.49
CA LEU A 95 -10.19 3.35 2.73
C LEU A 95 -10.21 1.82 2.65
N ILE A 96 -10.11 1.29 1.44
CA ILE A 96 -10.03 -0.15 1.20
C ILE A 96 -8.68 -0.47 0.61
N VAL A 97 -7.92 -1.32 1.30
CA VAL A 97 -6.62 -1.85 0.83
C VAL A 97 -6.85 -3.28 0.38
N ILE A 98 -6.69 -3.53 -0.91
CA ILE A 98 -6.88 -4.85 -1.53
C ILE A 98 -5.52 -5.47 -1.78
N MET A 99 -5.32 -6.70 -1.29
CA MET A 99 -4.11 -7.49 -1.47
C MET A 99 -4.41 -8.74 -2.29
N GLU A 100 -3.40 -9.20 -3.03
CA GLU A 100 -3.46 -10.42 -3.83
C GLU A 100 -2.32 -11.35 -3.40
N SER A 101 -2.68 -12.59 -3.07
CA SER A 101 -1.70 -13.60 -2.68
C SER A 101 -0.78 -13.95 -3.84
N VAL A 102 0.49 -14.21 -3.52
CA VAL A 102 1.48 -14.72 -4.47
C VAL A 102 1.33 -16.24 -4.57
N GLY A 103 1.02 -16.74 -5.73
CA GLY A 103 0.88 -18.18 -5.98
C GLY A 103 -0.26 -18.51 -6.94
N SER A 104 -0.60 -19.79 -7.07
CA SER A 104 -1.48 -20.31 -8.10
C SER A 104 -2.96 -19.94 -7.94
N GLY A 105 -3.39 -19.40 -6.81
CA GLY A 105 -4.79 -19.09 -6.55
C GLY A 105 -5.16 -17.63 -6.79
N SER A 106 -4.19 -16.71 -6.72
CA SER A 106 -4.41 -15.26 -6.76
C SER A 106 -5.55 -14.80 -5.85
N TYR A 107 -5.63 -15.39 -4.66
CA TYR A 107 -6.69 -15.08 -3.69
C TYR A 107 -6.60 -13.63 -3.25
N LEU A 108 -7.76 -13.02 -3.06
CA LEU A 108 -7.87 -11.64 -2.60
C LEU A 108 -8.13 -11.59 -1.09
N SER A 109 -7.53 -10.61 -0.46
CA SER A 109 -7.86 -10.15 0.88
C SER A 109 -8.00 -8.64 0.88
N ALA A 110 -8.70 -8.08 1.83
CA ALA A 110 -8.85 -6.64 1.95
C ALA A 110 -9.08 -6.20 3.38
N ASN A 111 -8.56 -5.03 3.70
CA ASN A 111 -8.84 -4.32 4.93
C ASN A 111 -9.56 -3.01 4.60
N ALA A 112 -10.59 -2.69 5.36
CA ALA A 112 -11.31 -1.44 5.27
C ALA A 112 -11.10 -0.60 6.53
N PHE A 113 -10.80 0.68 6.35
CA PHE A 113 -10.54 1.62 7.44
C PHE A 113 -11.56 2.74 7.44
N ILE A 114 -12.16 2.99 8.60
CA ILE A 114 -12.88 4.24 8.87
C ILE A 114 -11.84 5.34 9.04
N ILE A 115 -12.08 6.47 8.41
CA ILE A 115 -11.25 7.65 8.50
C ILE A 115 -12.03 8.70 9.30
N ASN A 116 -11.62 8.89 10.55
CA ASN A 116 -12.13 9.99 11.35
C ASN A 116 -11.16 11.17 11.20
N PRO A 117 -11.59 12.30 10.62
CA PRO A 117 -10.71 13.44 10.37
C PRO A 117 -10.01 14.00 11.61
N GLN A 118 -10.56 13.78 12.79
CA GLN A 118 -10.05 14.31 14.06
C GLN A 118 -9.37 13.25 14.92
N GLU A 119 -9.82 12.00 14.84
CA GLU A 119 -9.38 10.93 15.74
C GLU A 119 -8.41 9.94 15.06
N GLY A 120 -8.45 9.82 13.74
CA GLY A 120 -7.52 8.99 12.98
C GLY A 120 -8.16 7.85 12.20
N LEU A 121 -7.47 6.71 12.20
CA LEU A 121 -7.80 5.54 11.39
C LEU A 121 -8.22 4.38 12.30
N ASP A 122 -9.35 3.76 12.00
CA ASP A 122 -9.81 2.55 12.68
C ASP A 122 -10.11 1.45 11.67
N LEU A 123 -9.67 0.22 11.97
CA LEU A 123 -10.02 -0.94 11.15
C LEU A 123 -11.52 -1.23 11.32
N PHE A 124 -12.25 -1.10 10.22
CA PHE A 124 -13.70 -1.29 10.17
C PHE A 124 -14.07 -2.75 9.92
N ASN A 125 -13.45 -3.36 8.91
CA ASN A 125 -13.70 -4.75 8.53
C ASN A 125 -12.51 -5.30 7.74
N HIS A 126 -12.43 -6.63 7.65
CA HIS A 126 -11.47 -7.32 6.82
C HIS A 126 -12.08 -8.57 6.20
N VAL A 127 -11.60 -8.96 5.05
CA VAL A 127 -11.96 -10.20 4.37
C VAL A 127 -10.69 -10.85 3.81
N GLU A 128 -10.71 -12.16 3.73
CA GLU A 128 -9.59 -12.95 3.20
C GLU A 128 -10.11 -14.20 2.48
N GLY A 129 -9.25 -14.81 1.67
CA GLY A 129 -9.58 -16.04 0.96
C GLY A 129 -10.64 -15.87 -0.13
N LEU A 130 -10.82 -14.67 -0.67
CA LEU A 130 -11.74 -14.41 -1.77
C LEU A 130 -11.14 -14.92 -3.08
N ALA A 131 -11.99 -15.44 -3.97
CA ALA A 131 -11.56 -15.76 -5.32
C ALA A 131 -11.23 -14.49 -6.11
N PRO A 132 -10.37 -14.57 -7.16
CA PRO A 132 -9.96 -13.39 -7.94
C PRO A 132 -11.11 -12.59 -8.56
N ASN A 133 -12.25 -13.23 -8.78
CA ASN A 133 -13.45 -12.62 -9.38
C ASN A 133 -14.52 -12.23 -8.35
N ASP A 134 -14.27 -12.44 -7.07
CA ASP A 134 -15.23 -12.09 -6.03
C ASP A 134 -15.32 -10.56 -5.86
N ASP A 135 -16.51 -10.10 -5.52
CA ASP A 135 -16.76 -8.69 -5.21
C ASP A 135 -16.27 -8.36 -3.81
N VAL A 136 -15.08 -7.80 -3.74
CA VAL A 136 -14.41 -7.41 -2.48
C VAL A 136 -15.24 -6.39 -1.71
N ILE A 137 -15.84 -5.43 -2.41
CA ILE A 137 -16.65 -4.36 -1.78
C ILE A 137 -17.89 -4.97 -1.13
N GLN A 138 -18.59 -5.85 -1.83
CA GLN A 138 -19.76 -6.52 -1.27
C GLN A 138 -19.40 -7.40 -0.07
N ALA A 139 -18.27 -8.10 -0.14
CA ALA A 139 -17.78 -8.91 0.98
C ALA A 139 -17.47 -8.07 2.23
N LEU A 140 -16.92 -6.87 2.05
CA LEU A 140 -16.62 -5.94 3.15
C LEU A 140 -17.88 -5.29 3.75
N LYS A 141 -18.95 -5.17 2.99
CA LYS A 141 -20.24 -4.64 3.49
C LYS A 141 -21.00 -5.62 4.37
N THR A 142 -20.75 -6.91 4.20
CA THR A 142 -21.43 -7.96 4.96
C THR A 142 -20.76 -8.09 6.32
N PRO A 143 -21.45 -7.81 7.45
CA PRO A 143 -20.89 -8.07 8.78
C PRO A 143 -20.54 -9.55 8.92
N ARG A 144 -19.37 -9.83 9.42
CA ARG A 144 -19.06 -11.20 9.87
C ARG A 144 -19.62 -11.37 11.29
N ASP A 145 -20.47 -12.35 11.42
CA ASP A 145 -20.96 -12.83 12.72
C ASP A 145 -19.82 -13.44 13.55
#